data_8391b8d8420ab5bda35152ab4f7e44c6
#
_entry.id   8391b8d8420ab5bda35152ab4f7e44c6
#
_cell.length_a   1.000
_cell.length_b   1.000
_cell.length_c   1.000
_cell.angle_alpha   90.00
_cell.angle_beta   90.00
_cell.angle_gamma   90.00
#
_symmetry.space_group_name_H-M   'P 1'
#
loop_
_entity.id
_entity.type
_entity.pdbx_description
1 polymer ?
#
loop_
_entity_poly.entity_id
_entity_poly.type
_entity_poly.pdbx_seq_one_letter_code
_entity_poly.pdbx_strand_id
1 'polypeptide(L)'
;MEAIDSRIGEAPYCMMITFEIEPKDEAEFNDIYDNDHVPNIMKLPGVTEVLRFREAGPNAKGYLVYTAVYMMATENLHLTPEWTVLSDLGRWAPVIRPKVKSRTRSTGPVVARFRKVPD
;
A
#
# COMPACT_ATOMS: atom_id res chain seq x y z
N MET A 1 -7.66 32.34 6.66
CA MET A 1 -7.21 31.63 5.44
C MET A 1 -6.33 30.45 5.83
N GLU A 2 -6.61 29.32 5.28
CA GLU A 2 -5.80 28.13 5.56
C GLU A 2 -4.52 28.14 4.72
N ALA A 3 -3.40 27.85 5.33
CA ALA A 3 -2.15 27.66 4.65
C ALA A 3 -2.05 26.26 4.05
N ILE A 4 -1.20 26.10 3.06
CA ILE A 4 -0.91 24.82 2.44
C ILE A 4 0.54 24.46 2.75
N ASP A 5 0.75 23.28 3.33
CA ASP A 5 2.07 22.72 3.56
C ASP A 5 2.43 21.83 2.37
N SER A 6 3.59 22.05 1.76
CA SER A 6 4.06 21.32 0.60
C SER A 6 5.41 20.65 0.85
N ARG A 7 5.51 19.95 1.96
CA ARG A 7 6.76 19.24 2.32
C ARG A 7 6.96 18.02 1.44
N ILE A 8 8.10 17.96 0.77
CA ILE A 8 8.46 16.84 -0.09
C ILE A 8 9.43 15.90 0.61
N GLY A 9 10.24 16.41 1.55
CA GLY A 9 11.36 15.69 2.13
C GLY A 9 11.01 14.58 3.12
N GLU A 10 9.81 14.57 3.71
CA GLU A 10 9.46 13.59 4.75
C GLU A 10 9.36 12.16 4.20
N ALA A 11 8.83 12.00 3.00
CA ALA A 11 8.75 10.72 2.31
C ALA A 11 8.87 11.02 0.82
N PRO A 12 10.09 11.03 0.27
CA PRO A 12 10.31 11.50 -1.09
C PRO A 12 9.83 10.55 -2.17
N TYR A 13 9.47 9.32 -1.84
CA TYR A 13 9.00 8.33 -2.82
C TYR A 13 7.68 7.70 -2.40
N CYS A 14 6.92 7.23 -3.37
CA CYS A 14 5.72 6.46 -3.09
C CYS A 14 5.60 5.28 -4.04
N MET A 15 4.85 4.28 -3.58
CA MET A 15 4.46 3.13 -4.38
C MET A 15 2.96 2.94 -4.22
N MET A 16 2.25 2.80 -5.34
CA MET A 16 0.87 2.34 -5.35
C MET A 16 0.83 0.90 -5.82
N ILE A 17 0.10 0.07 -5.11
CA ILE A 17 -0.16 -1.30 -5.52
C ILE A 17 -1.65 -1.57 -5.51
N THR A 18 -2.17 -2.08 -6.62
CA THR A 18 -3.60 -2.34 -6.79
C THR A 18 -3.83 -3.82 -7.00
N PHE A 19 -4.77 -4.37 -6.24
CA PHE A 19 -5.14 -5.78 -6.28
C PHE A 19 -6.57 -5.94 -6.73
N GLU A 20 -6.82 -6.96 -7.55
CA GLU A 20 -8.17 -7.47 -7.80
C GLU A 20 -8.35 -8.74 -6.98
N ILE A 21 -9.44 -8.82 -6.23
CA ILE A 21 -9.78 -10.01 -5.42
C ILE A 21 -11.23 -10.39 -5.62
N GLU A 22 -11.56 -11.66 -5.37
CA GLU A 22 -12.95 -12.09 -5.38
C GLU A 22 -13.67 -11.59 -4.13
N PRO A 23 -14.96 -11.19 -4.25
CA PRO A 23 -15.72 -10.71 -3.09
C PRO A 23 -15.76 -11.70 -1.93
N LYS A 24 -15.76 -13.01 -2.21
CA LYS A 24 -15.75 -14.05 -1.15
C LYS A 24 -14.51 -14.03 -0.28
N ASP A 25 -13.40 -13.47 -0.79
CA ASP A 25 -12.12 -13.43 -0.09
C ASP A 25 -11.91 -12.11 0.65
N GLU A 26 -12.85 -11.17 0.58
CA GLU A 26 -12.65 -9.80 1.08
C GLU A 26 -12.33 -9.75 2.57
N ALA A 27 -13.10 -10.46 3.39
CA ALA A 27 -12.90 -10.41 4.84
C ALA A 27 -11.52 -10.93 5.23
N GLU A 28 -11.09 -12.04 4.66
CA GLU A 28 -9.79 -12.63 4.91
C GLU A 28 -8.66 -11.75 4.35
N PHE A 29 -8.86 -11.20 3.16
CA PHE A 29 -7.91 -10.28 2.56
C PHE A 29 -7.65 -9.08 3.47
N ASN A 30 -8.70 -8.44 3.96
CA ASN A 30 -8.55 -7.28 4.83
C ASN A 30 -7.93 -7.63 6.17
N ASP A 31 -8.34 -8.74 6.79
CA ASP A 31 -7.78 -9.18 8.05
C ASP A 31 -6.27 -9.40 7.94
N ILE A 32 -5.85 -10.16 6.94
CA ILE A 32 -4.44 -10.52 6.79
C ILE A 32 -3.61 -9.32 6.31
N TYR A 33 -4.14 -8.51 5.40
CA TYR A 33 -3.43 -7.33 4.94
C TYR A 33 -3.16 -6.35 6.09
N ASP A 34 -4.19 -6.08 6.90
CA ASP A 34 -4.09 -5.08 7.96
C ASP A 34 -3.36 -5.60 9.20
N ASN A 35 -3.47 -6.88 9.52
CA ASN A 35 -2.94 -7.43 10.76
C ASN A 35 -1.62 -8.18 10.60
N ASP A 36 -1.28 -8.62 9.39
CA ASP A 36 -0.02 -9.31 9.12
C ASP A 36 0.86 -8.51 8.17
N HIS A 37 0.37 -8.26 6.94
CA HIS A 37 1.21 -7.75 5.86
C HIS A 37 1.71 -6.34 6.12
N VAL A 38 0.82 -5.40 6.37
CA VAL A 38 1.22 -4.00 6.61
C VAL A 38 2.08 -3.88 7.87
N PRO A 39 1.71 -4.47 9.03
CA PRO A 39 2.57 -4.40 10.20
C PRO A 39 3.97 -4.99 9.96
N ASN A 40 4.08 -6.06 9.17
CA ASN A 40 5.38 -6.64 8.86
C ASN A 40 6.21 -5.72 7.97
N ILE A 41 5.61 -5.16 6.91
CA ILE A 41 6.31 -4.23 6.03
C ILE A 41 6.74 -2.96 6.78
N MET A 42 5.92 -2.49 7.71
CA MET A 42 6.26 -1.28 8.49
C MET A 42 7.40 -1.49 9.48
N LYS A 43 7.86 -2.72 9.68
CA LYS A 43 9.11 -2.97 10.42
C LYS A 43 10.34 -2.53 9.63
N LEU A 44 10.22 -2.35 8.31
CA LEU A 44 11.33 -1.91 7.48
C LEU A 44 11.56 -0.42 7.67
N PRO A 45 12.77 0.00 8.11
CA PRO A 45 13.11 1.41 8.15
C PRO A 45 12.94 2.04 6.77
N GLY A 46 12.27 3.17 6.72
CA GLY A 46 12.01 3.85 5.44
C GLY A 46 10.58 3.72 4.94
N VAL A 47 9.80 2.80 5.44
CA VAL A 47 8.35 2.81 5.22
C VAL A 47 7.74 3.68 6.31
N THR A 48 7.18 4.83 5.92
CA THR A 48 6.74 5.84 6.88
C THR A 48 5.23 5.89 7.05
N GLU A 49 4.48 5.47 6.05
CA GLU A 49 3.04 5.52 6.07
C GLU A 49 2.48 4.56 5.03
N VAL A 50 1.34 3.95 5.33
CA VAL A 50 0.59 3.12 4.39
C VAL A 50 -0.86 3.54 4.45
N LEU A 51 -1.44 3.86 3.29
CA LEU A 51 -2.87 4.14 3.14
C LEU A 51 -3.48 3.07 2.26
N ARG A 52 -4.71 2.67 2.57
CA ARG A 52 -5.47 1.73 1.77
C ARG A 52 -6.83 2.31 1.43
N PHE A 53 -7.29 2.04 0.23
CA PHE A 53 -8.67 2.32 -0.13
C PHE A 53 -9.21 1.25 -1.08
N ARG A 54 -10.53 1.16 -1.16
CA ARG A 54 -11.23 0.27 -2.06
C ARG A 54 -12.11 1.10 -2.99
N GLU A 55 -12.22 0.69 -4.25
CA GLU A 55 -13.22 1.28 -5.13
C GLU A 55 -14.62 0.97 -4.61
N ALA A 56 -15.58 1.85 -4.90
CA ALA A 56 -16.93 1.80 -4.32
C ALA A 56 -17.69 0.52 -4.64
N GLY A 57 -17.41 -0.10 -5.80
CA GLY A 57 -18.04 -1.34 -6.21
C GLY A 57 -17.11 -2.22 -6.99
N PRO A 58 -17.53 -3.45 -7.32
CA PRO A 58 -16.71 -4.34 -8.12
C PRO A 58 -16.51 -3.79 -9.53
N ASN A 59 -15.40 -4.21 -10.17
CA ASN A 59 -15.12 -3.85 -11.56
C ASN A 59 -15.99 -4.70 -12.52
N ALA A 60 -15.78 -4.49 -13.83
CA ALA A 60 -16.56 -5.17 -14.85
C ALA A 60 -16.44 -6.71 -14.81
N LYS A 61 -15.34 -7.21 -14.22
CA LYS A 61 -15.12 -8.66 -14.06
C LYS A 61 -15.76 -9.21 -12.79
N GLY A 62 -16.35 -8.36 -11.94
CA GLY A 62 -16.92 -8.75 -10.67
C GLY A 62 -15.91 -8.82 -9.53
N TYR A 63 -14.68 -8.35 -9.72
CA TYR A 63 -13.66 -8.34 -8.66
C TYR A 63 -13.70 -7.02 -7.88
N LEU A 64 -13.42 -7.12 -6.59
CA LEU A 64 -13.16 -5.94 -5.76
C LEU A 64 -11.76 -5.42 -6.03
N VAL A 65 -11.61 -4.10 -6.05
CA VAL A 65 -10.35 -3.43 -6.37
C VAL A 65 -9.86 -2.67 -5.13
N TYR A 66 -8.71 -3.09 -4.61
CA TYR A 66 -8.07 -2.50 -3.45
C TYR A 66 -6.74 -1.89 -3.83
N THR A 67 -6.47 -0.71 -3.35
CA THR A 67 -5.21 -0.01 -3.58
C THR A 67 -4.54 0.33 -2.25
N ALA A 68 -3.25 0.08 -2.15
CA ALA A 68 -2.43 0.52 -1.04
C ALA A 68 -1.37 1.50 -1.55
N VAL A 69 -1.16 2.57 -0.79
CA VAL A 69 -0.14 3.57 -1.08
C VAL A 69 0.89 3.53 0.04
N TYR A 70 2.13 3.23 -0.32
CA TYR A 70 3.26 3.15 0.61
C TYR A 70 4.12 4.39 0.42
N MET A 71 4.34 5.12 1.51
CA MET A 71 5.27 6.25 1.51
C MET A 71 6.64 5.76 1.95
N MET A 72 7.68 6.05 1.16
CA MET A 72 9.00 5.47 1.33
C MET A 72 10.09 6.53 1.35
N ALA A 73 11.11 6.30 2.19
CA ALA A 73 12.25 7.20 2.33
C ALA A 73 13.23 7.08 1.17
N THR A 74 13.30 5.93 0.51
CA THR A 74 14.23 5.68 -0.59
C THR A 74 13.53 5.07 -1.78
N GLU A 75 14.09 5.32 -2.97
CA GLU A 75 13.58 4.74 -4.21
C GLU A 75 13.77 3.22 -4.20
N ASN A 76 12.78 2.52 -4.75
CA ASN A 76 12.83 1.06 -4.94
C ASN A 76 13.02 0.25 -3.65
N LEU A 77 12.60 0.79 -2.51
CA LEU A 77 12.65 0.07 -1.23
C LEU A 77 11.94 -1.28 -1.31
N HIS A 78 10.86 -1.38 -2.09
CA HIS A 78 10.08 -2.59 -2.32
C HIS A 78 10.83 -3.66 -3.13
N LEU A 79 11.97 -3.33 -3.73
CA LEU A 79 12.79 -4.28 -4.48
C LEU A 79 13.97 -4.82 -3.66
N THR A 80 14.10 -4.41 -2.40
CA THR A 80 15.20 -4.87 -1.54
C THR A 80 14.92 -6.26 -0.99
N PRO A 81 15.98 -7.04 -0.67
CA PRO A 81 15.80 -8.35 -0.01
C PRO A 81 15.05 -8.25 1.31
N GLU A 82 15.28 -7.17 2.06
CA GLU A 82 14.62 -6.94 3.36
C GLU A 82 13.11 -6.82 3.21
N TRP A 83 12.64 -6.14 2.17
CA TRP A 83 11.22 -6.06 1.86
C TRP A 83 10.63 -7.45 1.61
N THR A 84 11.31 -8.24 0.78
CA THR A 84 10.86 -9.59 0.44
C THR A 84 10.73 -10.47 1.69
N VAL A 85 11.74 -10.43 2.58
CA VAL A 85 11.70 -11.18 3.83
C VAL A 85 10.47 -10.81 4.66
N LEU A 86 10.24 -9.50 4.83
CA LEU A 86 9.10 -9.03 5.62
C LEU A 86 7.76 -9.32 4.96
N SER A 87 7.69 -9.19 3.63
CA SER A 87 6.48 -9.50 2.87
C SER A 87 6.09 -10.97 2.97
N ASP A 88 7.06 -11.87 3.13
CA ASP A 88 6.82 -13.30 3.21
C ASP A 88 6.47 -13.78 4.62
N LEU A 89 6.55 -12.90 5.63
CA LEU A 89 6.15 -13.23 6.98
C LEU A 89 4.63 -13.31 7.13
N GLY A 90 4.19 -14.12 8.09
CA GLY A 90 2.78 -14.22 8.43
C GLY A 90 1.96 -14.93 7.37
N ARG A 91 0.67 -14.61 7.34
CA ARG A 91 -0.31 -15.31 6.51
C ARG A 91 -0.42 -14.78 5.08
N TRP A 92 0.21 -13.63 4.77
CA TRP A 92 0.05 -13.00 3.45
C TRP A 92 0.47 -13.90 2.31
N ALA A 93 1.71 -14.37 2.32
CA ALA A 93 2.25 -15.16 1.23
C ALA A 93 1.54 -16.51 1.06
N PRO A 94 1.31 -17.31 2.14
CA PRO A 94 0.69 -18.61 1.96
C PRO A 94 -0.83 -18.56 1.75
N VAL A 95 -1.53 -17.57 2.32
CA VAL A 95 -3.00 -17.57 2.34
C VAL A 95 -3.59 -16.63 1.30
N ILE A 96 -3.11 -15.39 1.23
CA ILE A 96 -3.76 -14.35 0.40
C ILE A 96 -3.10 -14.21 -0.98
N ARG A 97 -1.77 -14.20 -1.05
CA ARG A 97 -1.09 -14.00 -2.33
C ARG A 97 -1.60 -14.93 -3.45
N PRO A 98 -1.88 -16.22 -3.20
CA PRO A 98 -2.43 -17.10 -4.23
C PRO A 98 -3.85 -16.75 -4.68
N LYS A 99 -4.60 -15.99 -3.87
CA LYS A 99 -5.98 -15.63 -4.15
C LYS A 99 -6.13 -14.32 -4.94
N VAL A 100 -5.07 -13.55 -5.03
CA VAL A 100 -5.07 -12.28 -5.78
C VAL A 100 -5.21 -12.57 -7.26
N LYS A 101 -6.21 -11.95 -7.90
CA LYS A 101 -6.50 -12.17 -9.33
C LYS A 101 -5.59 -11.35 -10.23
N SER A 102 -5.25 -10.15 -9.82
CA SER A 102 -4.27 -9.32 -10.51
C SER A 102 -3.59 -8.39 -9.53
N ARG A 103 -2.40 -7.97 -9.90
CA ARG A 103 -1.64 -7.00 -9.14
C ARG A 103 -0.93 -6.07 -10.11
N THR A 104 -1.14 -4.77 -9.94
CA THR A 104 -0.41 -3.74 -10.67
C THR A 104 0.31 -2.84 -9.68
N ARG A 105 1.46 -2.33 -10.09
CA ARG A 105 2.31 -1.51 -9.23
C ARG A 105 2.81 -0.30 -10.00
N SER A 106 2.82 0.84 -9.32
CA SER A 106 3.37 2.08 -9.85
C SER A 106 4.22 2.72 -8.76
N THR A 107 5.41 3.20 -9.11
CA THR A 107 6.33 3.83 -8.15
C THR A 107 6.91 5.09 -8.75
N GLY A 108 7.27 6.04 -7.91
CA GLY A 108 7.93 7.24 -8.37
C GLY A 108 8.23 8.21 -7.24
N PRO A 109 8.97 9.28 -7.57
CA PRO A 109 9.23 10.35 -6.62
C PRO A 109 7.94 11.14 -6.34
N VAL A 110 7.80 11.58 -5.11
CA VAL A 110 6.78 12.55 -4.74
C VAL A 110 7.22 13.90 -5.28
N VAL A 111 6.43 14.47 -6.19
CA VAL A 111 6.79 15.76 -6.82
C VAL A 111 6.25 16.95 -6.04
N ALA A 112 5.17 16.75 -5.27
CA ALA A 112 4.59 17.79 -4.42
C ALA A 112 3.66 17.17 -3.39
N ARG A 113 3.57 17.81 -2.23
CA ARG A 113 2.64 17.43 -1.17
C ARG A 113 1.94 18.69 -0.69
N PHE A 114 0.63 18.64 -0.70
CA PHE A 114 -0.17 19.76 -0.24
C PHE A 114 -1.01 19.31 0.95
N ARG A 115 -0.93 20.06 2.03
CA ARG A 115 -1.68 19.77 3.25
C ARG A 115 -2.26 21.09 3.76
N LYS A 116 -3.55 21.08 4.09
CA LYS A 116 -4.14 22.21 4.76
C LYS A 116 -3.61 22.30 6.18
N VAL A 117 -3.18 23.48 6.55
CA VAL A 117 -2.73 23.79 7.91
C VAL A 117 -3.88 24.53 8.59
N PRO A 118 -4.33 24.09 9.78
CA PRO A 118 -5.37 24.78 10.53
C PRO A 118 -4.96 26.22 10.85
N ASP A 119 -5.94 27.12 10.81
CA ASP A 119 -5.74 28.54 11.16
C ASP A 119 -5.46 28.70 12.65
#